data_a247bdf1031dab07d28ebc39e22424a0
#
_entry.id   a247bdf1031dab07d28ebc39e22424a0
#
_cell.length_a   1.000
_cell.length_b   1.000
_cell.length_c   1.000
_cell.angle_alpha   90.00
_cell.angle_beta   90.00
_cell.angle_gamma   90.00
#
_symmetry.space_group_name_H-M   'P 1'
#
loop_
_entity.id
_entity.type
_entity.pdbx_description
1 polymer ?
#
loop_
_entity_poly.entity_id
_entity_poly.type
_entity_poly.pdbx_seq_one_letter_code
_entity_poly.pdbx_strand_id
1 'polypeptide(L)'
;MPSTSSRREFLDTVLSVSAAVVAVCALVVTTYQTKIMREQQRASAWPRVHLTNNTGTHLYARVIRNVGLGPALVRNMEVTLDDRTMLDWDDVARGVLGADYKRGFAADTALKFDKSDVRRGIVLLPGASVEQLHLERGTVPDSILKAVFSGRLRWTMCYCSLYGDCWTTNSWTGADPAAVRACPEQADSAREFRD
;
A
#
# COMPACT_ATOMS: atom_id res chain seq x y z
N MET A 1 -28.90 -0.23 73.61
CA MET A 1 -27.99 0.61 72.78
C MET A 1 -27.21 -0.33 71.89
N PRO A 2 -27.33 -0.31 70.59
CA PRO A 2 -26.55 -1.14 69.69
C PRO A 2 -25.08 -0.75 69.85
N SER A 3 -24.21 -1.75 70.01
CA SER A 3 -22.78 -1.57 70.25
C SER A 3 -22.11 -0.84 69.07
N THR A 4 -21.28 0.11 69.37
CA THR A 4 -20.50 0.90 68.40
C THR A 4 -19.62 0.01 67.47
N SER A 5 -19.34 -1.22 67.88
CA SER A 5 -18.62 -2.27 67.15
C SER A 5 -19.38 -2.73 65.87
N SER A 6 -20.65 -3.10 66.00
CA SER A 6 -21.48 -3.61 64.91
C SER A 6 -21.67 -2.56 63.75
N ARG A 7 -21.73 -1.29 64.10
CA ARG A 7 -21.86 -0.23 63.10
C ARG A 7 -20.57 -0.02 62.34
N ARG A 8 -19.42 -0.16 62.96
CA ARG A 8 -18.11 -0.06 62.28
C ARG A 8 -17.91 -1.23 61.32
N GLU A 9 -18.18 -2.45 61.72
CA GLU A 9 -18.06 -3.64 60.86
C GLU A 9 -18.97 -3.56 59.64
N PHE A 10 -20.19 -3.04 59.79
CA PHE A 10 -21.09 -2.80 58.65
C PHE A 10 -20.53 -1.74 57.68
N LEU A 11 -20.01 -0.64 58.19
CA LEU A 11 -19.40 0.42 57.36
C LEU A 11 -18.16 -0.11 56.61
N ASP A 12 -17.31 -0.87 57.24
CA ASP A 12 -16.12 -1.47 56.64
C ASP A 12 -16.49 -2.46 55.52
N THR A 13 -17.54 -3.24 55.73
CA THR A 13 -18.05 -4.16 54.71
C THR A 13 -18.61 -3.41 53.51
N VAL A 14 -19.42 -2.37 53.75
CA VAL A 14 -19.97 -1.54 52.66
C VAL A 14 -18.87 -0.84 51.89
N LEU A 15 -17.86 -0.29 52.54
CA LEU A 15 -16.70 0.32 51.91
C LEU A 15 -15.92 -0.68 51.06
N SER A 16 -15.67 -1.87 51.59
CA SER A 16 -14.95 -2.92 50.87
C SER A 16 -15.70 -3.38 49.59
N VAL A 17 -17.01 -3.59 49.70
CA VAL A 17 -17.84 -3.98 48.56
C VAL A 17 -17.92 -2.87 47.54
N SER A 18 -18.10 -1.61 47.96
CA SER A 18 -18.13 -0.46 47.03
C SER A 18 -16.79 -0.27 46.32
N ALA A 19 -15.66 -0.43 47.00
CA ALA A 19 -14.35 -0.39 46.39
C ALA A 19 -14.15 -1.50 45.36
N ALA A 20 -14.59 -2.73 45.66
CA ALA A 20 -14.53 -3.85 44.72
C ALA A 20 -15.37 -3.59 43.45
N VAL A 21 -16.59 -3.06 43.61
CA VAL A 21 -17.46 -2.71 42.49
C VAL A 21 -16.81 -1.61 41.61
N VAL A 22 -16.26 -0.57 42.22
CA VAL A 22 -15.56 0.50 41.50
C VAL A 22 -14.35 -0.05 40.74
N ALA A 23 -13.58 -0.94 41.35
CA ALA A 23 -12.41 -1.57 40.69
C ALA A 23 -12.83 -2.40 39.48
N VAL A 24 -13.90 -3.18 39.55
CA VAL A 24 -14.42 -3.95 38.43
C VAL A 24 -14.92 -3.02 37.32
N CYS A 25 -15.68 -1.98 37.67
CA CYS A 25 -16.13 -0.98 36.69
C CYS A 25 -14.94 -0.28 36.00
N ALA A 26 -13.93 0.10 36.74
CA ALA A 26 -12.72 0.70 36.16
C ALA A 26 -12.00 -0.24 35.18
N LEU A 27 -11.91 -1.52 35.52
CA LEU A 27 -11.31 -2.53 34.64
C LEU A 27 -12.09 -2.67 33.31
N VAL A 28 -13.43 -2.73 33.39
CA VAL A 28 -14.29 -2.81 32.19
C VAL A 28 -14.11 -1.56 31.31
N VAL A 29 -14.13 -0.38 31.92
CA VAL A 29 -13.96 0.89 31.19
C VAL A 29 -12.58 0.94 30.53
N THR A 30 -11.52 0.56 31.24
CA THR A 30 -10.14 0.58 30.73
C THR A 30 -9.98 -0.38 29.54
N THR A 31 -10.55 -1.58 29.64
CA THR A 31 -10.50 -2.54 28.51
C THR A 31 -11.24 -2.04 27.29
N TYR A 32 -12.39 -1.40 27.48
CA TYR A 32 -13.16 -0.79 26.40
C TYR A 32 -12.42 0.39 25.74
N GLN A 33 -11.85 1.28 26.55
CA GLN A 33 -11.05 2.40 26.06
C GLN A 33 -9.84 1.93 25.26
N THR A 34 -9.14 0.89 25.72
CA THR A 34 -7.99 0.31 25.02
C THR A 34 -8.40 -0.21 23.64
N LYS A 35 -9.57 -0.84 23.52
CA LYS A 35 -10.09 -1.32 22.24
C LYS A 35 -10.35 -0.16 21.28
N ILE A 36 -11.07 0.86 21.73
CA ILE A 36 -11.35 2.06 20.91
C ILE A 36 -10.04 2.73 20.46
N MET A 37 -9.08 2.90 21.36
CA MET A 37 -7.79 3.51 21.03
C MET A 37 -7.04 2.74 19.94
N ARG A 38 -7.04 1.41 19.98
CA ARG A 38 -6.44 0.57 18.92
C ARG A 38 -7.14 0.75 17.58
N GLU A 39 -8.45 0.83 17.55
CA GLU A 39 -9.21 1.07 16.32
C GLU A 39 -8.91 2.45 15.73
N GLN A 40 -8.82 3.48 16.58
CA GLN A 40 -8.44 4.84 16.16
C GLN A 40 -7.01 4.89 15.63
N GLN A 41 -6.06 4.21 16.27
CA GLN A 41 -4.68 4.12 15.79
C GLN A 41 -4.58 3.44 14.42
N ARG A 42 -5.33 2.36 14.21
CA ARG A 42 -5.40 1.71 12.88
C ARG A 42 -6.00 2.62 11.83
N ALA A 43 -7.08 3.31 12.16
CA ALA A 43 -7.71 4.25 11.24
C ALA A 43 -6.80 5.44 10.89
N SER A 44 -6.04 5.97 11.85
CA SER A 44 -5.10 7.08 11.63
C SER A 44 -3.85 6.66 10.85
N ALA A 45 -3.54 5.38 10.79
CA ALA A 45 -2.40 4.83 10.04
C ALA A 45 -2.82 4.09 8.76
N TRP A 46 -4.02 4.37 8.25
CA TRP A 46 -4.54 3.73 7.05
C TRP A 46 -3.87 4.29 5.78
N PRO A 47 -3.07 3.50 5.07
CA PRO A 47 -2.50 3.90 3.79
C PRO A 47 -3.52 3.74 2.68
N ARG A 48 -3.46 4.61 1.67
CA ARG A 48 -4.27 4.49 0.45
C ARG A 48 -3.42 4.85 -0.76
N VAL A 49 -2.98 3.83 -1.48
CA VAL A 49 -2.12 4.02 -2.65
C VAL A 49 -2.94 4.00 -3.92
N HIS A 50 -2.79 5.04 -4.72
CA HIS A 50 -3.37 5.17 -6.04
C HIS A 50 -2.27 5.06 -7.10
N LEU A 51 -2.58 4.33 -8.16
CA LEU A 51 -1.81 4.28 -9.39
C LEU A 51 -2.53 5.14 -10.43
N THR A 52 -1.95 6.29 -10.76
CA THR A 52 -2.55 7.25 -11.69
C THR A 52 -1.67 7.47 -12.91
N ASN A 53 -2.31 7.81 -14.03
CA ASN A 53 -1.62 8.24 -15.23
C ASN A 53 -1.70 9.76 -15.32
N ASN A 54 -0.56 10.41 -15.44
CA ASN A 54 -0.50 11.81 -15.80
C ASN A 54 -0.20 11.90 -17.29
N THR A 55 -1.16 12.39 -18.08
CA THR A 55 -1.05 12.48 -19.53
C THR A 55 -1.08 13.93 -19.96
N GLY A 56 0.07 14.42 -20.46
CA GLY A 56 0.20 15.74 -21.10
C GLY A 56 0.31 15.61 -22.60
N THR A 57 0.39 16.75 -23.31
CA THR A 57 0.52 16.80 -24.77
C THR A 57 1.78 16.09 -25.27
N HIS A 58 2.87 16.18 -24.49
CA HIS A 58 4.18 15.63 -24.84
C HIS A 58 4.71 14.61 -23.83
N LEU A 59 3.92 14.27 -22.81
CA LEU A 59 4.36 13.52 -21.67
C LEU A 59 3.33 12.45 -21.28
N TYR A 60 3.83 11.27 -20.93
CA TYR A 60 3.10 10.27 -20.16
C TYR A 60 3.90 9.92 -18.90
N ALA A 61 3.30 10.04 -17.75
CA ALA A 61 3.91 9.59 -16.52
C ALA A 61 2.97 8.65 -15.75
N ARG A 62 3.52 7.57 -15.25
CA ARG A 62 2.87 6.70 -14.27
C ARG A 62 3.26 7.16 -12.88
N VAL A 63 2.28 7.56 -12.10
CA VAL A 63 2.50 8.11 -10.76
C VAL A 63 1.87 7.19 -9.72
N ILE A 64 2.66 6.82 -8.73
CA ILE A 64 2.23 6.10 -7.53
C ILE A 64 2.13 7.13 -6.41
N ARG A 65 0.96 7.27 -5.82
CA ARG A 65 0.73 8.25 -4.76
C ARG A 65 0.05 7.62 -3.56
N ASN A 66 0.60 7.84 -2.38
CA ASN A 66 -0.07 7.51 -1.13
C ASN A 66 -0.92 8.71 -0.68
N VAL A 67 -2.23 8.62 -0.86
CA VAL A 67 -3.20 9.65 -0.43
C VAL A 67 -3.81 9.32 0.93
N GLY A 68 -3.36 8.24 1.58
CA GLY A 68 -3.80 7.84 2.91
C GLY A 68 -3.12 8.61 4.04
N LEU A 69 -3.53 8.31 5.26
CA LEU A 69 -3.03 8.94 6.48
C LEU A 69 -1.80 8.24 7.06
N GLY A 70 -1.59 6.97 6.70
CA GLY A 70 -0.48 6.16 7.19
C GLY A 70 0.53 5.79 6.10
N PRO A 71 1.73 5.33 6.49
CA PRO A 71 2.71 4.82 5.56
C PRO A 71 2.26 3.51 4.92
N ALA A 72 2.53 3.35 3.61
CA ALA A 72 2.29 2.13 2.85
C ALA A 72 3.60 1.36 2.67
N LEU A 73 3.66 0.15 3.23
CA LEU A 73 4.79 -0.77 3.04
C LEU A 73 4.53 -1.60 1.78
N VAL A 74 5.29 -1.35 0.73
CA VAL A 74 5.19 -2.11 -0.52
C VAL A 74 5.69 -3.53 -0.27
N ARG A 75 4.83 -4.53 -0.54
CA ARG A 75 5.12 -5.95 -0.36
C ARG A 75 5.34 -6.68 -1.66
N ASN A 76 4.64 -6.27 -2.70
CA ASN A 76 4.77 -6.83 -4.03
C ASN A 76 4.44 -5.78 -5.07
N MET A 77 5.17 -5.80 -6.17
CA MET A 77 4.88 -5.04 -7.36
C MET A 77 5.09 -5.91 -8.58
N GLU A 78 4.09 -5.98 -9.42
CA GLU A 78 4.08 -6.80 -10.62
C GLU A 78 3.72 -5.95 -11.83
N VAL A 79 4.47 -6.16 -12.91
CA VAL A 79 4.20 -5.57 -14.21
C VAL A 79 3.84 -6.69 -15.17
N THR A 80 2.71 -6.59 -15.84
CA THR A 80 2.26 -7.58 -16.81
C THR A 80 2.03 -6.94 -18.18
N LEU A 81 2.42 -7.66 -19.24
CA LEU A 81 2.12 -7.33 -20.61
C LEU A 81 1.33 -8.47 -21.24
N ASP A 82 0.11 -8.21 -21.71
CA ASP A 82 -0.78 -9.24 -22.26
C ASP A 82 -0.93 -10.45 -21.32
N ASP A 83 -1.15 -10.18 -20.03
CA ASP A 83 -1.29 -11.15 -18.92
C ASP A 83 -0.03 -12.02 -18.67
N ARG A 84 1.12 -11.63 -19.20
CA ARG A 84 2.42 -12.25 -18.90
C ARG A 84 3.20 -11.35 -17.96
N THR A 85 3.73 -11.89 -16.88
CA THR A 85 4.62 -11.17 -15.95
C THR A 85 5.92 -10.80 -16.65
N MET A 86 6.30 -9.53 -16.57
CA MET A 86 7.56 -9.00 -17.08
C MET A 86 8.55 -8.89 -15.93
N LEU A 87 9.82 -9.11 -16.20
CA LEU A 87 10.88 -9.10 -15.18
C LEU A 87 11.63 -7.77 -15.15
N ASP A 88 11.69 -7.09 -16.28
CA ASP A 88 12.35 -5.79 -16.43
C ASP A 88 11.77 -5.01 -17.61
N TRP A 89 12.25 -3.79 -17.79
CA TRP A 89 11.82 -2.94 -18.91
C TRP A 89 12.28 -3.43 -20.27
N ASP A 90 13.39 -4.18 -20.35
CA ASP A 90 13.85 -4.80 -21.58
C ASP A 90 12.89 -5.94 -22.02
N ASP A 91 12.33 -6.70 -21.06
CA ASP A 91 11.29 -7.68 -21.34
C ASP A 91 10.01 -7.03 -21.86
N VAL A 92 9.61 -5.90 -21.28
CA VAL A 92 8.48 -5.09 -21.76
C VAL A 92 8.73 -4.62 -23.18
N ALA A 93 9.90 -4.01 -23.42
CA ALA A 93 10.27 -3.52 -24.74
C ALA A 93 10.33 -4.66 -25.78
N ARG A 94 10.89 -5.79 -25.43
CA ARG A 94 10.94 -7.00 -26.29
C ARG A 94 9.54 -7.52 -26.60
N GLY A 95 8.66 -7.57 -25.61
CA GLY A 95 7.28 -8.01 -25.80
C GLY A 95 6.45 -7.07 -26.67
N VAL A 96 6.70 -5.75 -26.64
CA VAL A 96 5.97 -4.76 -27.42
C VAL A 96 6.55 -4.59 -28.83
N LEU A 97 7.89 -4.54 -28.96
CA LEU A 97 8.58 -4.23 -30.22
C LEU A 97 8.83 -5.46 -31.08
N GLY A 98 8.87 -6.66 -30.46
CA GLY A 98 9.12 -7.91 -31.20
C GLY A 98 10.42 -7.86 -31.98
N ALA A 99 10.34 -7.97 -33.32
CA ALA A 99 11.50 -7.97 -34.21
C ALA A 99 12.27 -6.61 -34.24
N ASP A 100 11.62 -5.52 -33.87
CA ASP A 100 12.23 -4.19 -33.84
C ASP A 100 12.99 -3.93 -32.51
N TYR A 101 12.95 -4.91 -31.58
CA TYR A 101 13.65 -4.79 -30.31
C TYR A 101 15.17 -4.86 -30.50
N LYS A 102 15.88 -3.90 -29.87
CA LYS A 102 17.33 -3.93 -29.70
C LYS A 102 17.68 -4.11 -28.24
N ARG A 103 18.63 -5.01 -27.94
CA ARG A 103 19.07 -5.27 -26.55
C ARG A 103 19.58 -3.97 -25.92
N GLY A 104 19.21 -3.73 -24.67
CA GLY A 104 19.56 -2.50 -23.94
C GLY A 104 18.69 -1.30 -24.34
N PHE A 105 17.57 -1.55 -25.00
CA PHE A 105 16.62 -0.52 -25.41
C PHE A 105 16.18 0.36 -24.23
N ALA A 106 15.93 -0.24 -23.07
CA ALA A 106 15.55 0.47 -21.86
C ALA A 106 16.72 1.22 -21.18
N ALA A 107 17.96 0.87 -21.51
CA ALA A 107 19.17 1.53 -21.02
C ALA A 107 19.67 2.62 -21.99
N ASP A 108 19.12 2.70 -23.20
CA ASP A 108 19.51 3.72 -24.18
C ASP A 108 19.03 5.10 -23.71
N THR A 109 19.97 5.98 -23.43
CA THR A 109 19.74 7.33 -22.93
C THR A 109 18.98 8.22 -23.92
N ALA A 110 18.88 7.82 -25.20
CA ALA A 110 18.04 8.49 -26.19
C ALA A 110 16.55 8.29 -25.92
N LEU A 111 16.20 7.22 -25.20
CA LEU A 111 14.87 6.97 -24.69
C LEU A 111 14.88 7.42 -23.23
N LYS A 112 14.40 8.61 -22.97
CA LYS A 112 14.29 9.11 -21.59
C LYS A 112 13.21 8.33 -20.84
N PHE A 113 13.56 7.11 -20.47
CA PHE A 113 12.90 6.34 -19.43
C PHE A 113 13.44 6.85 -18.11
N ASP A 114 12.77 7.81 -17.52
CA ASP A 114 13.02 8.12 -16.12
C ASP A 114 12.20 7.12 -15.31
N LYS A 115 12.89 6.30 -14.54
CA LYS A 115 12.32 5.20 -13.76
C LYS A 115 12.66 5.40 -12.30
N SER A 116 11.65 5.27 -11.48
CA SER A 116 11.82 5.22 -10.03
C SER A 116 11.60 3.79 -9.56
N ASP A 117 12.56 3.31 -8.79
CA ASP A 117 12.55 1.98 -8.22
C ASP A 117 11.51 1.88 -7.08
N VAL A 118 10.27 1.56 -7.44
CA VAL A 118 9.25 1.19 -6.45
C VAL A 118 9.13 -0.32 -6.41
N ARG A 119 9.93 -0.92 -5.53
CA ARG A 119 10.01 -2.36 -5.32
C ARG A 119 9.60 -2.76 -3.91
N ARG A 120 9.61 -4.05 -3.65
CA ARG A 120 9.40 -4.62 -2.32
C ARG A 120 10.32 -3.97 -1.28
N GLY A 121 9.75 -3.65 -0.12
CA GLY A 121 10.48 -3.06 1.01
C GLY A 121 10.46 -1.54 1.02
N ILE A 122 10.05 -0.87 -0.05
CA ILE A 122 9.87 0.57 -0.04
C ILE A 122 8.69 0.98 0.83
N VAL A 123 8.86 2.09 1.53
CA VAL A 123 7.82 2.71 2.34
C VAL A 123 7.39 4.02 1.70
N LEU A 124 6.14 4.07 1.25
CA LEU A 124 5.53 5.30 0.74
C LEU A 124 4.91 6.07 1.90
N LEU A 125 5.50 7.18 2.27
CA LEU A 125 4.98 8.04 3.33
C LEU A 125 3.62 8.67 2.93
N PRO A 126 2.80 9.10 3.89
CA PRO A 126 1.59 9.88 3.59
C PRO A 126 1.91 11.10 2.71
N GLY A 127 1.15 11.28 1.63
CA GLY A 127 1.38 12.34 0.66
C GLY A 127 2.54 12.11 -0.32
N ALA A 128 3.34 11.06 -0.15
CA ALA A 128 4.42 10.74 -1.09
C ALA A 128 3.85 10.46 -2.49
N SER A 129 4.55 10.98 -3.49
CA SER A 129 4.26 10.79 -4.90
C SER A 129 5.55 10.39 -5.60
N VAL A 130 5.54 9.28 -6.31
CA VAL A 130 6.69 8.75 -7.05
C VAL A 130 6.29 8.54 -8.49
N GLU A 131 7.01 9.13 -9.41
CA GLU A 131 6.88 8.83 -10.83
C GLU A 131 7.63 7.54 -11.11
N GLN A 132 6.88 6.47 -11.41
CA GLN A 132 7.45 5.17 -11.69
C GLN A 132 7.95 5.05 -13.13
N LEU A 133 7.24 5.68 -14.04
CA LEU A 133 7.53 5.67 -15.46
C LEU A 133 7.27 7.04 -16.04
N HIS A 134 8.25 7.58 -16.71
CA HIS A 134 8.16 8.84 -17.44
C HIS A 134 8.53 8.61 -18.92
N LEU A 135 7.62 8.91 -19.83
CA LEU A 135 7.81 8.73 -21.25
C LEU A 135 7.56 10.07 -21.98
N GLU A 136 8.56 10.55 -22.67
CA GLU A 136 8.39 11.72 -23.56
C GLU A 136 7.91 11.26 -24.94
N ARG A 137 6.82 11.85 -25.43
CA ARG A 137 6.31 11.57 -26.77
C ARG A 137 7.31 12.05 -27.82
N GLY A 138 7.61 11.20 -28.80
CA GLY A 138 8.61 11.46 -29.84
C GLY A 138 10.00 10.89 -29.53
N THR A 139 10.27 10.53 -28.28
CA THR A 139 11.49 9.80 -27.91
C THR A 139 11.23 8.29 -27.75
N VAL A 140 9.97 7.92 -27.50
CA VAL A 140 9.55 6.54 -27.29
C VAL A 140 8.72 6.08 -28.49
N PRO A 141 8.91 4.85 -28.99
CA PRO A 141 8.10 4.28 -30.06
C PRO A 141 6.61 4.29 -29.74
N ASP A 142 5.79 4.66 -30.71
CA ASP A 142 4.32 4.71 -30.56
C ASP A 142 3.71 3.38 -30.12
N SER A 143 4.35 2.26 -30.45
CA SER A 143 3.93 0.91 -30.01
C SER A 143 3.96 0.76 -28.51
N ILE A 144 4.95 1.32 -27.82
CA ILE A 144 5.05 1.31 -26.34
C ILE A 144 3.95 2.18 -25.75
N LEU A 145 3.75 3.39 -26.27
CA LEU A 145 2.66 4.25 -25.85
C LEU A 145 1.30 3.57 -26.04
N LYS A 146 1.09 2.93 -27.19
CA LYS A 146 -0.14 2.16 -27.45
C LYS A 146 -0.32 1.01 -26.47
N ALA A 147 0.73 0.28 -26.10
CA ALA A 147 0.64 -0.81 -25.13
C ALA A 147 0.21 -0.31 -23.74
N VAL A 148 0.72 0.86 -23.34
CA VAL A 148 0.33 1.49 -22.08
C VAL A 148 -1.13 1.95 -22.12
N PHE A 149 -1.52 2.70 -23.18
CA PHE A 149 -2.87 3.28 -23.27
C PHE A 149 -3.97 2.26 -23.57
N SER A 150 -3.66 1.17 -24.25
CA SER A 150 -4.62 0.09 -24.53
C SER A 150 -4.84 -0.84 -23.35
N GLY A 151 -4.07 -0.68 -22.25
CA GLY A 151 -4.14 -1.52 -21.09
C GLY A 151 -3.54 -2.90 -21.26
N ARG A 152 -2.74 -3.10 -22.28
CA ARG A 152 -1.93 -4.30 -22.45
C ARG A 152 -0.84 -4.36 -21.37
N LEU A 153 -0.25 -3.20 -21.04
CA LEU A 153 0.71 -3.07 -19.96
C LEU A 153 -0.01 -2.66 -18.68
N ARG A 154 0.06 -3.49 -17.65
CA ARG A 154 -0.64 -3.32 -16.38
C ARG A 154 0.32 -3.40 -15.21
N TRP A 155 0.02 -2.64 -14.16
CA TRP A 155 0.73 -2.67 -12.89
C TRP A 155 -0.22 -3.10 -11.79
N THR A 156 0.25 -4.00 -10.96
CA THR A 156 -0.44 -4.43 -9.75
C THR A 156 0.51 -4.25 -8.58
N MET A 157 0.05 -3.60 -7.52
CA MET A 157 0.82 -3.39 -6.30
C MET A 157 0.03 -3.92 -5.11
N CYS A 158 0.71 -4.68 -4.26
CA CYS A 158 0.21 -5.04 -2.94
C CYS A 158 1.05 -4.35 -1.88
N TYR A 159 0.36 -3.71 -0.94
CA TYR A 159 0.98 -2.97 0.16
C TYR A 159 0.21 -3.18 1.46
N CYS A 160 0.89 -2.96 2.58
CA CYS A 160 0.30 -3.12 3.90
C CYS A 160 0.52 -1.88 4.77
N SER A 161 -0.36 -1.71 5.76
CA SER A 161 -0.16 -0.75 6.85
C SER A 161 0.90 -1.26 7.84
N LEU A 162 1.30 -0.41 8.77
CA LEU A 162 2.16 -0.79 9.90
C LEU A 162 1.49 -1.84 10.82
N TYR A 163 0.17 -1.94 10.78
CA TYR A 163 -0.60 -2.89 11.58
C TYR A 163 -0.91 -4.21 10.87
N GLY A 164 -0.36 -4.39 9.65
CA GLY A 164 -0.52 -5.63 8.89
C GLY A 164 -1.80 -5.74 8.07
N ASP A 165 -2.63 -4.70 8.03
CA ASP A 165 -3.76 -4.64 7.11
C ASP A 165 -3.24 -4.39 5.69
N CYS A 166 -3.68 -5.18 4.70
CA CYS A 166 -3.12 -5.16 3.35
C CYS A 166 -4.17 -4.87 2.28
N TRP A 167 -3.71 -4.26 1.19
CA TRP A 167 -4.53 -3.91 0.02
C TRP A 167 -3.78 -4.16 -1.27
N THR A 168 -4.56 -4.44 -2.31
CA THR A 168 -4.07 -4.51 -3.69
C THR A 168 -4.68 -3.37 -4.50
N THR A 169 -3.86 -2.68 -5.26
CA THR A 169 -4.27 -1.67 -6.23
C THR A 169 -3.70 -2.01 -7.60
N ASN A 170 -4.40 -1.60 -8.65
CA ASN A 170 -3.95 -1.80 -10.02
C ASN A 170 -4.11 -0.53 -10.85
N SER A 171 -3.37 -0.48 -11.95
CA SER A 171 -3.35 0.69 -12.83
C SER A 171 -4.51 0.74 -13.84
N TRP A 172 -5.27 -0.34 -13.93
CA TRP A 172 -6.22 -0.54 -15.01
C TRP A 172 -7.64 -0.07 -14.68
N THR A 173 -8.13 -0.40 -13.51
CA THR A 173 -9.54 -0.17 -13.19
C THR A 173 -9.83 1.22 -12.66
N GLY A 174 -8.82 1.98 -12.20
CA GLY A 174 -9.03 3.21 -11.44
C GLY A 174 -9.88 3.01 -10.17
N ALA A 175 -10.12 1.75 -9.81
CA ALA A 175 -10.92 1.38 -8.65
C ALA A 175 -10.15 1.65 -7.36
N ASP A 176 -10.89 1.79 -6.28
CA ASP A 176 -10.32 1.86 -4.94
C ASP A 176 -9.50 0.59 -4.64
N PRO A 177 -8.42 0.72 -3.85
CA PRO A 177 -7.64 -0.42 -3.41
C PRO A 177 -8.52 -1.46 -2.72
N ALA A 178 -8.41 -2.71 -3.17
CA ALA A 178 -9.17 -3.83 -2.61
C ALA A 178 -8.43 -4.40 -1.39
N ALA A 179 -9.12 -4.55 -0.25
CA ALA A 179 -8.56 -5.19 0.93
C ALA A 179 -8.27 -6.67 0.65
N VAL A 180 -7.09 -7.13 1.09
CA VAL A 180 -6.65 -8.52 0.98
C VAL A 180 -6.17 -9.04 2.33
N ARG A 181 -6.31 -10.34 2.55
CA ARG A 181 -5.88 -10.95 3.81
C ARG A 181 -4.36 -10.88 4.01
N ALA A 182 -3.62 -11.07 2.93
CA ALA A 182 -2.16 -10.95 2.89
C ALA A 182 -1.74 -10.66 1.45
N CYS A 183 -0.60 -9.99 1.27
CA CYS A 183 0.00 -9.87 -0.04
C CYS A 183 0.54 -11.23 -0.49
N PRO A 184 0.45 -11.55 -1.80
CA PRO A 184 1.07 -12.74 -2.34
C PRO A 184 2.56 -12.78 -1.96
N GLU A 185 2.99 -13.88 -1.36
CA GLU A 185 4.42 -14.13 -1.23
C GLU A 185 4.96 -14.39 -2.64
N GLN A 186 5.84 -13.53 -3.09
CA GLN A 186 6.56 -13.80 -4.31
C GLN A 186 7.50 -14.98 -4.02
N ALA A 187 7.17 -16.15 -4.55
CA ALA A 187 7.86 -17.40 -4.28
C ALA A 187 9.33 -17.36 -4.72
N ASP A 188 9.73 -16.34 -5.48
CA ASP A 188 11.10 -16.23 -5.98
C ASP A 188 11.46 -14.74 -6.18
N SER A 189 12.49 -14.25 -5.48
CA SER A 189 13.07 -12.92 -5.71
C SER A 189 13.58 -12.74 -7.16
N ALA A 190 13.74 -13.82 -7.89
CA ALA A 190 14.11 -13.83 -9.31
C ALA A 190 12.97 -13.37 -10.23
N ARG A 191 11.72 -13.34 -9.74
CA ARG A 191 10.53 -12.89 -10.49
C ARG A 191 10.06 -11.50 -10.12
N GLU A 192 10.78 -10.82 -9.25
CA GLU A 192 10.50 -9.42 -8.93
C GLU A 192 10.91 -8.54 -10.11
N PHE A 193 10.03 -7.61 -10.48
CA PHE A 193 10.32 -6.64 -11.52
C PHE A 193 11.55 -5.80 -11.13
N ARG A 194 12.52 -5.72 -12.02
CA ARG A 194 13.79 -4.99 -11.82
C ARG A 194 13.86 -3.85 -12.82
N ASP A 195 14.38 -2.74 -12.36
CA ASP A 195 14.69 -1.59 -13.20
C ASP A 195 16.03 -1.72 -13.91
#